data_6359b54c049dc2d38a8a58e68c07a936
#
_entry.id   6359b54c049dc2d38a8a58e68c07a936
#
_cell.length_a   1.000
_cell.length_b   1.000
_cell.length_c   1.000
_cell.angle_alpha   90.00
_cell.angle_beta   90.00
_cell.angle_gamma   90.00
#
_symmetry.space_group_name_H-M   'P 1'
#
loop_
_entity.id
_entity.type
_entity.pdbx_description
1 polymer ?
#
loop_
_entity_poly.entity_id
_entity_poly.type
_entity_poly.pdbx_seq_one_letter_code
_entity_poly.pdbx_strand_id
1 'polypeptide(L)'
;MFSPTRFVFLAGVFVFLTAVPAQGTEEFANPPRPFPVVMGEQIAANLVDLIFLFDRVASDPPTATTPDYLERVSQPSSPFYNDYLAYRRGRIDRAELVRRLPHVAMMGDSLTQHFYISSPASLFWRARTQRHKNWFLDTDPDPASIRSVYERLEAFTPLVATEYNGAGALVASSRAGDGFRRRIVRTRNLSGQAHQILRKKRFPDLIMIWIGHNNLDWTEGLSAPEREHPEKRLQEMATQFRVNYTEPLQALIDRAKTENHKVAIVVFGLANLDTFFKARRKAEALHASNPTLYPYLESGNRSFESLKPPYQKNMVRLSLMLNGEMRSMVSNLDRQLADSSNVRVQYSDALAKVNFSRLELINPADAWHPSIEGHKALAAAAFSALGPSLQFLGIGRNQTASPQPELSYRGAH
;
A
#
# COMPACT_ATOMS: atom_id res chain seq x y z
N MET A 1 14.57 -25.45 4.63
CA MET A 1 15.50 -26.11 3.69
C MET A 1 15.50 -25.33 2.39
N PHE A 2 16.59 -24.64 2.08
CA PHE A 2 16.72 -23.88 0.83
C PHE A 2 17.12 -24.85 -0.30
N SER A 3 16.40 -24.78 -1.44
CA SER A 3 16.72 -25.58 -2.62
C SER A 3 18.12 -25.21 -3.15
N PRO A 4 18.99 -26.15 -3.49
CA PRO A 4 20.33 -25.89 -4.02
C PRO A 4 20.31 -25.03 -5.31
N THR A 5 19.24 -25.04 -6.07
CA THR A 5 19.07 -24.21 -7.27
C THR A 5 19.04 -22.70 -6.97
N ARG A 6 18.60 -22.31 -5.76
CA ARG A 6 18.60 -20.90 -5.34
C ARG A 6 20.00 -20.39 -5.00
N PHE A 7 20.89 -21.27 -4.56
CA PHE A 7 22.26 -20.90 -4.17
C PHE A 7 23.15 -20.60 -5.36
N VAL A 8 23.01 -21.35 -6.44
CA VAL A 8 23.80 -21.17 -7.68
C VAL A 8 23.43 -19.83 -8.37
N PHE A 9 22.17 -19.43 -8.32
CA PHE A 9 21.72 -18.17 -8.92
C PHE A 9 22.21 -16.94 -8.13
N LEU A 10 22.24 -17.00 -6.80
CA LEU A 10 22.78 -15.95 -5.95
C LEU A 10 24.30 -15.79 -6.11
N ALA A 11 25.05 -16.87 -6.25
CA ALA A 11 26.49 -16.84 -6.45
C ALA A 11 26.89 -16.19 -7.79
N GLY A 12 26.14 -16.46 -8.87
CA GLY A 12 26.37 -15.87 -10.20
C GLY A 12 26.14 -14.34 -10.22
N VAL A 13 25.18 -13.83 -9.44
CA VAL A 13 24.89 -12.40 -9.31
C VAL A 13 25.96 -11.69 -8.47
N PHE A 14 26.54 -12.35 -7.47
CA PHE A 14 27.55 -11.76 -6.59
C PHE A 14 28.88 -11.48 -7.30
N VAL A 15 29.27 -12.32 -8.26
CA VAL A 15 30.53 -12.16 -9.02
C VAL A 15 30.45 -10.93 -9.96
N PHE A 16 29.27 -10.58 -10.45
CA PHE A 16 29.11 -9.41 -11.33
C PHE A 16 29.08 -8.07 -10.58
N LEU A 17 28.73 -8.06 -9.29
CA LEU A 17 28.56 -6.84 -8.50
C LEU A 17 29.83 -6.37 -7.80
N THR A 18 30.85 -7.23 -7.67
CA THR A 18 32.13 -6.88 -7.01
C THR A 18 33.15 -6.23 -7.94
N ALA A 19 32.86 -6.15 -9.24
CA ALA A 19 33.79 -5.60 -10.25
C ALA A 19 33.60 -4.11 -10.57
N VAL A 20 32.82 -3.35 -9.77
CA VAL A 20 32.66 -1.91 -9.98
C VAL A 20 33.66 -1.17 -9.10
N PRO A 21 34.69 -0.52 -9.68
CA PRO A 21 35.66 0.26 -8.89
C PRO A 21 34.97 1.52 -8.31
N ALA A 22 35.24 1.78 -7.02
CA ALA A 22 34.89 3.03 -6.39
C ALA A 22 35.79 4.15 -7.00
N GLN A 23 35.17 5.04 -7.76
CA GLN A 23 35.88 6.24 -8.25
C GLN A 23 35.54 7.45 -7.40
N GLY A 24 36.61 8.18 -7.08
CA GLY A 24 36.62 9.37 -6.26
C GLY A 24 35.98 10.58 -6.94
N THR A 25 35.70 11.53 -6.10
CA THR A 25 35.14 12.84 -6.38
C THR A 25 36.10 13.70 -7.22
N GLU A 26 35.71 14.01 -8.47
CA GLU A 26 36.16 15.20 -9.17
C GLU A 26 35.02 15.77 -10.05
N GLU A 27 34.85 17.07 -9.94
CA GLU A 27 33.89 17.93 -10.58
C GLU A 27 34.28 18.12 -12.06
N PHE A 28 33.63 17.34 -12.98
CA PHE A 28 33.69 17.65 -14.43
C PHE A 28 32.34 17.37 -15.06
N ALA A 29 31.97 18.26 -16.02
CA ALA A 29 30.83 18.07 -16.90
C ALA A 29 30.82 16.64 -17.46
N ASN A 30 29.86 15.83 -17.09
CA ASN A 30 29.80 14.40 -17.38
C ASN A 30 29.85 14.15 -18.89
N PRO A 31 30.91 13.54 -19.42
CA PRO A 31 30.87 12.98 -20.78
C PRO A 31 29.79 11.89 -20.85
N PRO A 32 29.14 11.66 -21.99
CA PRO A 32 28.14 10.61 -22.12
C PRO A 32 28.77 9.28 -21.70
N ARG A 33 28.17 8.64 -20.69
CA ARG A 33 28.66 7.36 -20.14
C ARG A 33 28.70 6.31 -21.27
N PRO A 34 29.76 5.48 -21.37
CA PRO A 34 29.86 4.45 -22.38
C PRO A 34 28.63 3.54 -22.34
N PHE A 35 28.05 3.26 -23.52
CA PHE A 35 26.87 2.41 -23.67
C PHE A 35 26.91 1.09 -22.89
N PRO A 36 28.07 0.34 -22.81
CA PRO A 36 28.17 -0.88 -22.01
C PRO A 36 27.96 -0.66 -20.51
N VAL A 37 28.36 0.50 -19.96
CA VAL A 37 28.20 0.81 -18.52
C VAL A 37 26.74 1.08 -18.22
N VAL A 38 26.06 1.87 -19.04
CA VAL A 38 24.63 2.16 -18.91
C VAL A 38 23.81 0.87 -19.06
N MET A 39 24.17 0.01 -19.98
CA MET A 39 23.51 -1.27 -20.21
C MET A 39 23.75 -2.23 -19.03
N GLY A 40 24.96 -2.27 -18.48
CA GLY A 40 25.28 -3.06 -17.28
C GLY A 40 24.48 -2.61 -16.05
N GLU A 41 24.39 -1.32 -15.78
CA GLU A 41 23.57 -0.75 -14.72
C GLU A 41 22.08 -1.07 -14.91
N GLN A 42 21.58 -1.01 -16.13
CA GLN A 42 20.18 -1.32 -16.47
C GLN A 42 19.88 -2.81 -16.28
N ILE A 43 20.79 -3.70 -16.69
CA ILE A 43 20.68 -5.15 -16.50
C ILE A 43 20.71 -5.47 -14.99
N ALA A 44 21.64 -4.89 -14.25
CA ALA A 44 21.73 -5.09 -12.80
C ALA A 44 20.46 -4.60 -12.07
N ALA A 45 19.96 -3.42 -12.41
CA ALA A 45 18.71 -2.89 -11.86
C ALA A 45 17.50 -3.78 -12.20
N ASN A 46 17.41 -4.25 -13.45
CA ASN A 46 16.33 -5.15 -13.88
C ASN A 46 16.43 -6.54 -13.21
N LEU A 47 17.62 -7.05 -12.94
CA LEU A 47 17.85 -8.32 -12.27
C LEU A 47 17.48 -8.23 -10.78
N VAL A 48 17.87 -7.14 -10.13
CA VAL A 48 17.51 -6.84 -8.74
C VAL A 48 15.99 -6.74 -8.61
N ASP A 49 15.34 -5.98 -9.48
CA ASP A 49 13.88 -5.87 -9.51
C ASP A 49 13.20 -7.23 -9.76
N LEU A 50 13.77 -8.08 -10.61
CA LEU A 50 13.27 -9.41 -10.91
C LEU A 50 13.36 -10.34 -9.69
N ILE A 51 14.48 -10.32 -8.95
CA ILE A 51 14.67 -11.11 -7.73
C ILE A 51 13.66 -10.68 -6.66
N PHE A 52 13.50 -9.38 -6.44
CA PHE A 52 12.51 -8.86 -5.49
C PHE A 52 11.07 -9.16 -5.91
N LEU A 53 10.82 -9.18 -7.22
CA LEU A 53 9.53 -9.51 -7.77
C LEU A 53 9.18 -10.98 -7.51
N PHE A 54 10.12 -11.92 -7.71
CA PHE A 54 9.90 -13.34 -7.42
C PHE A 54 9.70 -13.62 -5.93
N ASP A 55 10.46 -12.99 -5.06
CA ASP A 55 10.30 -13.14 -3.62
C ASP A 55 8.90 -12.67 -3.15
N ARG A 56 8.39 -11.60 -3.76
CA ARG A 56 7.06 -11.06 -3.47
C ARG A 56 5.90 -11.88 -4.05
N VAL A 57 6.10 -12.54 -5.19
CA VAL A 57 5.07 -13.39 -5.82
C VAL A 57 4.89 -14.71 -5.06
N ALA A 58 5.96 -15.23 -4.46
CA ALA A 58 5.96 -16.52 -3.80
C ALA A 58 5.54 -16.46 -2.31
N SER A 59 5.49 -15.28 -1.69
CA SER A 59 5.16 -15.17 -0.27
C SER A 59 3.66 -14.99 -0.03
N ASP A 60 3.14 -15.67 0.97
CA ASP A 60 1.78 -15.42 1.48
C ASP A 60 1.62 -13.95 1.93
N PRO A 61 0.42 -13.39 1.82
CA PRO A 61 0.14 -12.06 2.35
C PRO A 61 0.45 -11.99 3.85
N PRO A 62 1.16 -10.93 4.33
CA PRO A 62 1.38 -10.72 5.75
C PRO A 62 0.07 -10.76 6.49
N THR A 63 0.02 -11.57 7.54
CA THR A 63 -1.17 -11.78 8.36
C THR A 63 -0.79 -11.70 9.82
N ALA A 64 -1.52 -10.90 10.60
CA ALA A 64 -1.41 -10.85 12.05
C ALA A 64 -2.73 -11.25 12.70
N THR A 65 -2.60 -11.91 13.84
CA THR A 65 -3.72 -12.20 14.75
C THR A 65 -3.41 -11.50 16.06
N THR A 66 -4.40 -10.89 16.69
CA THR A 66 -4.26 -10.26 18.01
C THR A 66 -3.50 -11.20 18.95
N PRO A 67 -2.37 -10.81 19.55
CA PRO A 67 -1.49 -11.72 20.29
C PRO A 67 -2.17 -12.41 21.47
N ASP A 68 -2.96 -11.66 22.24
CA ASP A 68 -3.67 -12.07 23.45
C ASP A 68 -5.10 -12.57 23.17
N TYR A 69 -5.41 -12.93 21.91
CA TYR A 69 -6.79 -13.24 21.51
C TYR A 69 -7.41 -14.37 22.36
N LEU A 70 -6.64 -15.40 22.77
CA LEU A 70 -7.16 -16.50 23.58
C LEU A 70 -7.63 -16.02 24.95
N GLU A 71 -6.88 -15.14 25.60
CA GLU A 71 -7.26 -14.54 26.87
C GLU A 71 -8.55 -13.71 26.70
N ARG A 72 -8.60 -12.88 25.68
CA ARG A 72 -9.75 -11.98 25.42
C ARG A 72 -11.02 -12.74 25.05
N VAL A 73 -10.94 -13.79 24.23
CA VAL A 73 -12.13 -14.60 23.89
C VAL A 73 -12.58 -15.49 25.05
N SER A 74 -11.70 -15.76 26.03
CA SER A 74 -12.04 -16.55 27.23
C SER A 74 -12.87 -15.79 28.25
N GLN A 75 -12.98 -14.47 28.13
CA GLN A 75 -13.79 -13.65 29.03
C GLN A 75 -15.29 -13.91 28.79
N PRO A 76 -16.09 -14.14 29.84
CA PRO A 76 -17.52 -14.38 29.68
C PRO A 76 -18.29 -13.26 28.98
N SER A 77 -17.78 -12.03 29.05
CA SER A 77 -18.33 -10.85 28.36
C SER A 77 -17.95 -10.79 26.87
N SER A 78 -17.03 -11.63 26.41
CA SER A 78 -16.60 -11.64 25.00
C SER A 78 -17.72 -12.15 24.10
N PRO A 79 -17.98 -11.51 22.95
CA PRO A 79 -18.91 -12.04 21.97
C PRO A 79 -18.47 -13.40 21.38
N PHE A 80 -17.20 -13.77 21.57
CA PHE A 80 -16.60 -15.04 21.11
C PHE A 80 -16.49 -16.10 22.22
N TYR A 81 -17.06 -15.85 23.41
CA TYR A 81 -16.95 -16.78 24.55
C TYR A 81 -17.52 -18.17 24.24
N ASN A 82 -18.64 -18.25 23.55
CA ASN A 82 -19.21 -19.53 23.14
C ASN A 82 -18.30 -20.32 22.17
N ASP A 83 -17.61 -19.63 21.27
CA ASP A 83 -16.63 -20.24 20.38
C ASP A 83 -15.39 -20.72 21.15
N TYR A 84 -14.95 -19.95 22.15
CA TYR A 84 -13.90 -20.37 23.08
C TYR A 84 -14.33 -21.64 23.87
N LEU A 85 -15.55 -21.70 24.35
CA LEU A 85 -16.06 -22.92 25.03
C LEU A 85 -16.12 -24.13 24.09
N ALA A 86 -16.49 -23.92 22.82
CA ALA A 86 -16.46 -24.98 21.81
C ALA A 86 -15.03 -25.47 21.57
N TYR A 87 -14.06 -24.55 21.48
CA TYR A 87 -12.63 -24.88 21.41
C TYR A 87 -12.15 -25.67 22.64
N ARG A 88 -12.46 -25.22 23.86
CA ARG A 88 -12.07 -25.90 25.12
C ARG A 88 -12.63 -27.30 25.22
N ARG A 89 -13.79 -27.57 24.62
CA ARG A 89 -14.43 -28.87 24.57
C ARG A 89 -13.99 -29.74 23.39
N GLY A 90 -12.99 -29.30 22.60
CA GLY A 90 -12.49 -30.01 21.44
C GLY A 90 -13.49 -30.10 20.25
N ARG A 91 -14.57 -29.31 20.27
CA ARG A 91 -15.57 -29.27 19.17
C ARG A 91 -15.06 -28.50 17.93
N ILE A 92 -14.19 -27.58 18.15
CA ILE A 92 -13.44 -26.85 17.11
C ILE A 92 -11.97 -26.80 17.47
N ASP A 93 -11.11 -26.73 16.47
CA ASP A 93 -9.67 -26.53 16.67
C ASP A 93 -9.30 -25.03 16.81
N ARG A 94 -8.03 -24.76 17.09
CA ARG A 94 -7.51 -23.39 17.24
C ARG A 94 -7.64 -22.61 15.94
N ALA A 95 -7.44 -23.24 14.79
CA ALA A 95 -7.53 -22.58 13.50
C ALA A 95 -8.99 -22.18 13.18
N GLU A 96 -9.97 -23.01 13.58
CA GLU A 96 -11.38 -22.67 13.44
C GLU A 96 -11.76 -21.52 14.38
N LEU A 97 -11.27 -21.50 15.62
CA LEU A 97 -11.51 -20.38 16.54
C LEU A 97 -10.99 -19.06 15.94
N VAL A 98 -9.77 -19.05 15.40
CA VAL A 98 -9.18 -17.88 14.72
C VAL A 98 -10.03 -17.48 13.51
N ARG A 99 -10.57 -18.42 12.74
CA ARG A 99 -11.45 -18.11 11.59
C ARG A 99 -12.77 -17.43 11.99
N ARG A 100 -13.20 -17.56 13.23
CA ARG A 100 -14.43 -16.91 13.74
C ARG A 100 -14.23 -15.50 14.25
N LEU A 101 -12.98 -15.08 14.45
CA LEU A 101 -12.67 -13.68 14.74
C LEU A 101 -13.01 -12.78 13.54
N PRO A 102 -13.20 -11.46 13.76
CA PRO A 102 -13.29 -10.51 12.67
C PRO A 102 -12.03 -10.52 11.80
N HIS A 103 -12.21 -10.53 10.49
CA HIS A 103 -11.14 -10.47 9.52
C HIS A 103 -11.12 -9.12 8.83
N VAL A 104 -9.95 -8.46 8.81
CA VAL A 104 -9.73 -7.18 8.17
C VAL A 104 -8.70 -7.35 7.06
N ALA A 105 -8.99 -6.83 5.88
CA ALA A 105 -8.12 -6.92 4.71
C ALA A 105 -7.73 -5.54 4.20
N MET A 106 -6.49 -5.40 3.72
CA MET A 106 -6.01 -4.22 3.04
C MET A 106 -5.57 -4.56 1.62
N MET A 107 -6.08 -3.80 0.66
CA MET A 107 -5.67 -3.83 -0.75
C MET A 107 -5.02 -2.50 -1.10
N GLY A 108 -3.86 -2.53 -1.77
CA GLY A 108 -3.12 -1.31 -2.04
C GLY A 108 -1.88 -1.48 -2.91
N ASP A 109 -1.11 -0.40 -3.00
CA ASP A 109 0.16 -0.35 -3.71
C ASP A 109 1.35 -0.13 -2.75
N SER A 110 2.49 0.36 -3.25
CA SER A 110 3.69 0.58 -2.45
C SER A 110 3.53 1.66 -1.37
N LEU A 111 2.60 2.61 -1.54
CA LEU A 111 2.32 3.63 -0.52
C LEU A 111 1.62 3.05 0.71
N THR A 112 0.99 1.89 0.56
CA THR A 112 0.43 1.14 1.69
C THR A 112 1.50 0.37 2.45
N GLN A 113 2.55 -0.06 1.75
CA GLN A 113 3.70 -0.74 2.34
C GLN A 113 4.70 0.29 2.86
N HIS A 114 5.38 -0.01 3.96
CA HIS A 114 6.51 0.79 4.39
C HIS A 114 7.73 0.49 3.50
N PHE A 115 7.95 1.31 2.49
CA PHE A 115 8.98 1.13 1.46
C PHE A 115 10.25 1.94 1.82
N TYR A 116 11.46 1.40 1.64
CA TYR A 116 12.76 2.06 1.84
C TYR A 116 13.13 2.50 3.25
N ILE A 117 13.19 1.63 4.20
CA ILE A 117 13.35 2.07 5.58
C ILE A 117 14.71 1.86 6.17
N SER A 118 15.48 0.99 5.65
CA SER A 118 16.71 0.65 6.31
C SER A 118 17.93 1.32 5.69
N SER A 119 18.88 1.56 6.55
CA SER A 119 20.26 2.03 6.39
C SER A 119 20.80 2.17 4.96
N PRO A 120 21.51 3.26 4.68
CA PRO A 120 22.14 3.56 3.39
C PRO A 120 23.23 2.57 2.94
N ALA A 121 23.51 1.51 3.68
CA ALA A 121 24.72 0.71 3.50
C ALA A 121 24.69 -0.33 2.37
N SER A 122 23.55 -0.73 1.80
CA SER A 122 23.54 -1.64 0.66
C SER A 122 22.32 -1.49 -0.25
N LEU A 123 22.53 -1.61 -1.56
CA LEU A 123 21.49 -1.58 -2.60
C LEU A 123 20.40 -2.65 -2.35
N PHE A 124 20.76 -3.82 -1.83
CA PHE A 124 19.86 -4.93 -1.55
C PHE A 124 18.95 -4.69 -0.32
N TRP A 125 19.46 -3.99 0.69
CA TRP A 125 18.70 -3.67 1.90
C TRP A 125 17.75 -2.50 1.69
N ARG A 126 18.05 -1.64 0.75
CA ARG A 126 17.33 -0.39 0.47
C ARG A 126 15.94 -0.60 -0.14
N ALA A 127 15.73 -1.70 -0.83
CA ALA A 127 14.45 -2.05 -1.46
C ALA A 127 13.55 -2.94 -0.58
N ARG A 128 13.89 -3.19 0.68
CA ARG A 128 13.03 -3.99 1.57
C ARG A 128 11.81 -3.18 1.99
N THR A 129 10.65 -3.67 1.59
CA THR A 129 9.39 -3.27 2.18
C THR A 129 9.28 -3.90 3.56
N GLN A 130 9.03 -3.08 4.58
CA GLN A 130 8.67 -3.60 5.90
C GLN A 130 7.15 -3.81 5.93
N ARG A 131 6.71 -4.93 5.36
CA ARG A 131 5.29 -5.27 5.23
C ARG A 131 4.56 -5.38 6.57
N HIS A 132 5.27 -5.60 7.65
CA HIS A 132 4.76 -5.72 9.01
C HIS A 132 4.89 -4.42 9.82
N LYS A 133 5.25 -3.30 9.18
CA LYS A 133 5.43 -1.99 9.81
C LYS A 133 4.94 -0.87 8.87
N ASN A 134 3.64 -0.73 8.77
CA ASN A 134 3.00 0.31 7.95
C ASN A 134 1.71 0.81 8.61
N TRP A 135 1.06 1.79 8.00
CA TRP A 135 -0.11 2.43 8.56
C TRP A 135 -1.31 1.48 8.78
N PHE A 136 -1.39 0.37 8.03
CA PHE A 136 -2.45 -0.61 8.19
C PHE A 136 -2.06 -1.70 9.18
N LEU A 137 -0.87 -2.28 9.05
CA LEU A 137 -0.40 -3.40 9.85
C LEU A 137 0.97 -3.07 10.45
N ASP A 138 1.02 -2.91 11.76
CA ASP A 138 2.26 -2.85 12.53
C ASP A 138 2.25 -3.96 13.58
N THR A 139 3.26 -4.81 13.53
CA THR A 139 3.48 -5.89 14.50
C THR A 139 4.83 -5.72 15.18
N ASP A 140 5.47 -4.57 15.03
CA ASP A 140 6.70 -4.21 15.72
C ASP A 140 6.37 -3.90 17.19
N PRO A 141 6.98 -4.56 18.16
CA PRO A 141 6.74 -4.31 19.58
C PRO A 141 7.28 -2.95 20.06
N ASP A 142 8.01 -2.19 19.22
CA ASP A 142 8.50 -0.87 19.58
C ASP A 142 7.34 0.12 19.75
N PRO A 143 7.09 0.65 20.97
CA PRO A 143 6.01 1.61 21.21
C PRO A 143 6.19 2.97 20.50
N ALA A 144 7.40 3.28 20.02
CA ALA A 144 7.68 4.45 19.17
C ALA A 144 7.27 4.23 17.70
N SER A 145 6.84 3.06 17.37
CA SER A 145 6.42 2.59 16.06
C SER A 145 5.12 3.26 15.58
N ILE A 146 4.61 2.80 14.45
CA ILE A 146 3.35 3.28 13.88
C ILE A 146 2.21 2.66 14.70
N ARG A 147 1.38 3.46 15.33
CA ARG A 147 0.10 2.97 15.88
C ARG A 147 -0.87 2.74 14.71
N SER A 148 -0.77 1.58 14.09
CA SER A 148 -1.46 1.20 12.86
C SER A 148 -2.98 1.08 13.05
N VAL A 149 -3.71 0.94 11.93
CA VAL A 149 -5.15 0.65 11.98
C VAL A 149 -5.41 -0.68 12.67
N TYR A 150 -4.56 -1.69 12.44
CA TYR A 150 -4.67 -2.99 13.12
C TYR A 150 -4.61 -2.83 14.65
N GLU A 151 -3.59 -2.18 15.19
CA GLU A 151 -3.43 -1.97 16.64
C GLU A 151 -4.57 -1.13 17.25
N ARG A 152 -5.12 -0.19 16.48
CA ARG A 152 -6.29 0.59 16.92
C ARG A 152 -7.56 -0.25 16.96
N LEU A 153 -7.75 -1.16 16.00
CA LEU A 153 -8.90 -2.06 15.95
C LEU A 153 -8.80 -3.17 17.01
N GLU A 154 -7.61 -3.74 17.20
CA GLU A 154 -7.42 -4.78 18.22
C GLU A 154 -7.69 -4.28 19.64
N ALA A 155 -7.56 -2.98 19.90
CA ALA A 155 -7.98 -2.41 21.18
C ALA A 155 -9.47 -2.65 21.51
N PHE A 156 -10.33 -2.79 20.49
CA PHE A 156 -11.76 -3.01 20.65
C PHE A 156 -12.16 -4.49 20.60
N THR A 157 -11.53 -5.27 19.75
CA THR A 157 -11.89 -6.67 19.53
C THR A 157 -10.69 -7.48 19.06
N PRO A 158 -10.52 -8.74 19.49
CA PRO A 158 -9.53 -9.61 18.87
C PRO A 158 -9.91 -9.84 17.41
N LEU A 159 -8.92 -9.78 16.51
CA LEU A 159 -9.14 -9.84 15.08
C LEU A 159 -7.95 -10.46 14.32
N VAL A 160 -8.17 -10.74 13.04
CA VAL A 160 -7.14 -11.12 12.08
C VAL A 160 -7.04 -10.04 11.02
N ALA A 161 -5.83 -9.53 10.78
CA ALA A 161 -5.56 -8.57 9.71
C ALA A 161 -4.67 -9.19 8.63
N THR A 162 -5.01 -8.99 7.36
CA THR A 162 -4.24 -9.50 6.21
C THR A 162 -3.98 -8.39 5.20
N GLU A 163 -2.73 -8.27 4.78
CA GLU A 163 -2.26 -7.25 3.85
C GLU A 163 -2.04 -7.84 2.44
N TYR A 164 -2.93 -7.54 1.50
CA TYR A 164 -2.85 -8.03 0.12
C TYR A 164 -2.13 -7.07 -0.83
N ASN A 165 -1.71 -5.90 -0.36
CA ASN A 165 -1.08 -4.87 -1.18
C ASN A 165 0.19 -5.34 -1.91
N GLY A 166 0.55 -4.64 -2.96
CA GLY A 166 1.72 -4.94 -3.77
C GLY A 166 2.43 -3.69 -4.28
N ALA A 167 3.76 -3.59 -4.08
CA ALA A 167 4.54 -2.50 -4.66
C ALA A 167 4.40 -2.48 -6.19
N GLY A 168 4.21 -1.28 -6.77
CA GLY A 168 4.01 -1.10 -8.20
C GLY A 168 2.63 -1.55 -8.71
N ALA A 169 1.70 -1.93 -7.81
CA ALA A 169 0.37 -2.38 -8.19
C ALA A 169 -0.42 -1.26 -8.89
N LEU A 170 -1.12 -1.64 -9.96
CA LEU A 170 -2.01 -0.79 -10.74
C LEU A 170 -3.47 -1.21 -10.49
N VAL A 171 -4.39 -0.33 -10.82
CA VAL A 171 -5.83 -0.68 -10.87
C VAL A 171 -6.13 -1.53 -12.12
N ALA A 172 -5.40 -1.31 -13.20
CA ALA A 172 -5.61 -2.00 -14.46
C ALA A 172 -5.30 -3.51 -14.42
N SER A 173 -6.07 -4.29 -15.14
CA SER A 173 -5.72 -5.65 -15.54
C SER A 173 -4.55 -5.65 -16.54
N SER A 174 -3.83 -6.78 -16.67
CA SER A 174 -2.78 -6.92 -17.69
C SER A 174 -3.34 -6.74 -19.10
N ARG A 175 -2.67 -5.93 -19.94
CA ARG A 175 -3.02 -5.81 -21.36
C ARG A 175 -2.20 -6.79 -22.20
N ALA A 176 -2.81 -7.25 -23.30
CA ALA A 176 -2.05 -7.95 -24.34
C ALA A 176 -0.95 -7.00 -24.86
N GLY A 177 0.30 -7.49 -24.95
CA GLY A 177 1.45 -6.66 -25.36
C GLY A 177 2.33 -6.16 -24.22
N ASP A 178 1.92 -6.30 -22.98
CA ASP A 178 2.79 -5.95 -21.84
C ASP A 178 3.99 -6.89 -21.75
N GLY A 179 5.17 -6.31 -21.58
CA GLY A 179 6.39 -7.07 -21.33
C GLY A 179 6.29 -7.93 -20.06
N PHE A 180 7.14 -8.96 -19.96
CA PHE A 180 7.16 -9.91 -18.87
C PHE A 180 7.18 -9.24 -17.47
N ARG A 181 7.98 -8.17 -17.30
CA ARG A 181 8.05 -7.38 -16.07
C ARG A 181 6.69 -6.79 -15.67
N ARG A 182 5.97 -6.16 -16.62
CA ARG A 182 4.63 -5.60 -16.38
C ARG A 182 3.60 -6.69 -16.07
N ARG A 183 3.69 -7.87 -16.71
CA ARG A 183 2.78 -8.98 -16.39
C ARG A 183 2.93 -9.46 -14.97
N ILE A 184 4.16 -9.58 -14.46
CA ILE A 184 4.42 -10.07 -13.10
C ILE A 184 3.99 -9.01 -12.05
N VAL A 185 4.28 -7.73 -12.26
CA VAL A 185 3.78 -6.65 -11.40
C VAL A 185 2.25 -6.60 -11.40
N ARG A 186 1.62 -6.93 -12.52
CA ARG A 186 0.16 -6.93 -12.69
C ARG A 186 -0.56 -8.12 -12.08
N THR A 187 0.10 -9.22 -11.76
CA THR A 187 -0.54 -10.28 -10.96
C THR A 187 -0.93 -9.80 -9.57
N ARG A 188 -0.42 -8.64 -9.15
CA ARG A 188 -0.72 -7.97 -7.87
C ARG A 188 -1.54 -6.69 -8.03
N ASN A 189 -2.09 -6.43 -9.20
CA ASN A 189 -3.02 -5.32 -9.41
C ASN A 189 -4.30 -5.49 -8.56
N LEU A 190 -5.19 -4.50 -8.60
CA LEU A 190 -6.43 -4.54 -7.82
C LEU A 190 -7.24 -5.84 -8.05
N SER A 191 -7.38 -6.27 -9.31
CA SER A 191 -8.07 -7.54 -9.65
C SER A 191 -7.36 -8.75 -9.05
N GLY A 192 -6.02 -8.81 -9.10
CA GLY A 192 -5.24 -9.89 -8.51
C GLY A 192 -5.38 -9.96 -6.99
N GLN A 193 -5.38 -8.80 -6.31
CA GLN A 193 -5.58 -8.71 -4.87
C GLN A 193 -7.01 -9.13 -4.48
N ALA A 194 -8.02 -8.65 -5.21
CA ALA A 194 -9.40 -9.07 -5.03
C ALA A 194 -9.55 -10.60 -5.23
N HIS A 195 -8.91 -11.15 -6.26
CA HIS A 195 -8.94 -12.58 -6.52
C HIS A 195 -8.31 -13.41 -5.40
N GLN A 196 -7.23 -12.92 -4.77
CA GLN A 196 -6.64 -13.57 -3.59
C GLN A 196 -7.65 -13.61 -2.43
N ILE A 197 -8.38 -12.53 -2.17
CA ILE A 197 -9.45 -12.46 -1.16
C ILE A 197 -10.58 -13.43 -1.53
N LEU A 198 -11.01 -13.43 -2.79
CA LEU A 198 -12.10 -14.29 -3.29
C LEU A 198 -11.77 -15.79 -3.19
N ARG A 199 -10.52 -16.18 -3.11
CA ARG A 199 -10.09 -17.58 -2.91
C ARG A 199 -10.00 -18.02 -1.45
N LYS A 200 -10.04 -17.08 -0.50
CA LYS A 200 -9.92 -17.44 0.92
C LYS A 200 -11.19 -18.11 1.41
N LYS A 201 -11.05 -19.13 2.22
CA LYS A 201 -12.17 -19.84 2.86
C LYS A 201 -12.97 -18.90 3.76
N ARG A 202 -12.31 -17.98 4.45
CA ARG A 202 -12.94 -16.94 5.27
C ARG A 202 -12.87 -15.61 4.51
N PHE A 203 -14.02 -15.03 4.18
CA PHE A 203 -14.13 -13.71 3.58
C PHE A 203 -13.97 -12.63 4.64
N PRO A 204 -13.26 -11.50 4.39
CA PRO A 204 -13.09 -10.45 5.37
C PRO A 204 -14.39 -9.73 5.71
N ASP A 205 -14.50 -9.24 6.96
CA ASP A 205 -15.63 -8.42 7.42
C ASP A 205 -15.40 -6.93 7.10
N LEU A 206 -14.13 -6.50 7.04
CA LEU A 206 -13.75 -5.15 6.64
C LEU A 206 -12.67 -5.24 5.55
N ILE A 207 -12.92 -4.59 4.41
CA ILE A 207 -11.95 -4.47 3.32
C ILE A 207 -11.64 -3.01 3.13
N MET A 208 -10.37 -2.63 3.25
CA MET A 208 -9.86 -1.29 2.96
C MET A 208 -9.10 -1.32 1.65
N ILE A 209 -9.29 -0.31 0.80
CA ILE A 209 -8.68 -0.22 -0.52
C ILE A 209 -8.06 1.16 -0.70
N TRP A 210 -6.73 1.20 -0.89
CA TRP A 210 -5.99 2.43 -1.20
C TRP A 210 -4.96 2.15 -2.29
N ILE A 211 -5.36 2.25 -3.55
CA ILE A 211 -4.59 1.90 -4.73
C ILE A 211 -4.88 2.87 -5.88
N GLY A 212 -3.90 3.07 -6.74
CA GLY A 212 -4.04 3.89 -7.94
C GLY A 212 -2.93 4.92 -8.13
N HIS A 213 -1.99 5.04 -7.18
CA HIS A 213 -0.87 6.00 -7.28
C HIS A 213 0.05 5.66 -8.45
N ASN A 214 0.23 4.38 -8.78
CA ASN A 214 1.00 3.97 -9.95
C ASN A 214 0.26 4.22 -11.29
N ASN A 215 -1.04 4.53 -11.26
CA ASN A 215 -1.80 4.93 -12.44
C ASN A 215 -1.60 6.41 -12.80
N LEU A 216 -0.85 7.17 -11.99
CA LEU A 216 -0.66 8.60 -12.17
C LEU A 216 0.47 8.95 -13.14
N ASP A 217 1.24 7.98 -13.65
CA ASP A 217 2.22 8.23 -14.71
C ASP A 217 1.53 8.41 -16.06
N TRP A 218 1.00 9.61 -16.27
CA TRP A 218 0.26 9.98 -17.48
C TRP A 218 1.16 10.13 -18.70
N THR A 219 2.47 10.28 -18.52
CA THR A 219 3.44 10.47 -19.60
C THR A 219 3.85 9.17 -20.27
N GLU A 220 3.53 8.04 -19.69
CA GLU A 220 3.95 6.73 -20.19
C GLU A 220 3.45 6.47 -21.60
N GLY A 221 4.39 6.22 -22.52
CA GLY A 221 4.09 5.88 -23.91
C GLY A 221 3.71 7.08 -24.80
N LEU A 222 3.77 8.32 -24.29
CA LEU A 222 3.46 9.52 -25.05
C LEU A 222 4.70 10.12 -25.72
N SER A 223 4.53 10.58 -26.97
CA SER A 223 5.49 11.42 -27.67
C SER A 223 5.52 12.84 -27.07
N ALA A 224 6.55 13.65 -27.42
CA ALA A 224 6.66 15.02 -26.94
C ALA A 224 5.43 15.89 -27.28
N PRO A 225 4.91 15.90 -28.55
CA PRO A 225 3.70 16.66 -28.87
C PRO A 225 2.46 16.25 -28.07
N GLU A 226 2.28 14.95 -27.80
CA GLU A 226 1.14 14.45 -27.01
C GLU A 226 1.23 14.88 -25.54
N ARG A 227 2.44 15.12 -25.02
CA ARG A 227 2.64 15.62 -23.65
C ARG A 227 2.30 17.12 -23.51
N GLU A 228 2.33 17.87 -24.60
CA GLU A 228 1.92 19.28 -24.62
C GLU A 228 0.41 19.45 -24.54
N HIS A 229 -0.37 18.47 -25.03
CA HIS A 229 -1.84 18.49 -25.07
C HIS A 229 -2.42 17.24 -24.38
N PRO A 230 -2.30 17.10 -23.07
CA PRO A 230 -2.61 15.85 -22.34
C PRO A 230 -4.11 15.63 -22.05
N GLU A 231 -4.98 16.58 -22.36
CA GLU A 231 -6.39 16.58 -21.91
C GLU A 231 -7.11 15.29 -22.27
N LYS A 232 -7.00 14.87 -23.53
CA LYS A 232 -7.61 13.64 -24.05
C LYS A 232 -7.06 12.41 -23.30
N ARG A 233 -5.74 12.36 -23.12
CA ARG A 233 -5.06 11.27 -22.40
C ARG A 233 -5.51 11.17 -20.95
N LEU A 234 -5.58 12.30 -20.23
CA LEU A 234 -6.02 12.32 -18.84
C LEU A 234 -7.47 11.81 -18.70
N GLN A 235 -8.36 12.23 -19.62
CA GLN A 235 -9.75 11.77 -19.64
C GLN A 235 -9.88 10.28 -19.96
N GLU A 236 -9.13 9.77 -20.92
CA GLU A 236 -9.08 8.34 -21.24
C GLU A 236 -8.59 7.51 -20.07
N MET A 237 -7.53 7.99 -19.38
CA MET A 237 -7.00 7.32 -18.19
C MET A 237 -8.01 7.29 -17.05
N ALA A 238 -8.71 8.39 -16.79
CA ALA A 238 -9.72 8.45 -15.74
C ALA A 238 -10.90 7.51 -16.05
N THR A 239 -11.37 7.50 -17.29
CA THR A 239 -12.45 6.59 -17.73
C THR A 239 -12.05 5.13 -17.60
N GLN A 240 -10.85 4.78 -18.08
CA GLN A 240 -10.34 3.40 -18.00
C GLN A 240 -10.09 2.97 -16.55
N PHE A 241 -9.61 3.90 -15.70
CA PHE A 241 -9.42 3.66 -14.28
C PHE A 241 -10.75 3.25 -13.61
N ARG A 242 -11.83 4.00 -13.85
CA ARG A 242 -13.16 3.66 -13.34
C ARG A 242 -13.60 2.25 -13.76
N VAL A 243 -13.48 1.94 -15.05
CA VAL A 243 -13.86 0.60 -15.58
C VAL A 243 -13.08 -0.51 -14.86
N ASN A 244 -11.75 -0.35 -14.78
CA ASN A 244 -10.87 -1.36 -14.17
C ASN A 244 -11.07 -1.49 -12.65
N TYR A 245 -11.55 -0.43 -11.98
CA TYR A 245 -11.81 -0.44 -10.55
C TYR A 245 -13.14 -1.09 -10.22
N THR A 246 -14.15 -0.90 -11.08
CA THR A 246 -15.51 -1.38 -10.85
C THR A 246 -15.59 -2.92 -10.80
N GLU A 247 -14.93 -3.61 -11.72
CA GLU A 247 -15.00 -5.07 -11.84
C GLU A 247 -14.54 -5.80 -10.55
N PRO A 248 -13.32 -5.57 -10.01
CA PRO A 248 -12.89 -6.26 -8.80
C PRO A 248 -13.71 -5.87 -7.56
N LEU A 249 -14.20 -4.62 -7.48
CA LEU A 249 -15.07 -4.19 -6.40
C LEU A 249 -16.44 -4.90 -6.46
N GLN A 250 -17.02 -5.00 -7.65
CA GLN A 250 -18.28 -5.73 -7.86
C GLN A 250 -18.13 -7.21 -7.49
N ALA A 251 -17.03 -7.86 -7.88
CA ALA A 251 -16.78 -9.26 -7.54
C ALA A 251 -16.73 -9.52 -6.02
N LEU A 252 -16.13 -8.59 -5.25
CA LEU A 252 -16.13 -8.66 -3.78
C LEU A 252 -17.55 -8.50 -3.20
N ILE A 253 -18.35 -7.58 -3.75
CA ILE A 253 -19.75 -7.35 -3.37
C ILE A 253 -20.60 -8.58 -3.66
N ASP A 254 -20.46 -9.15 -4.86
CA ASP A 254 -21.26 -10.29 -5.31
C ASP A 254 -20.98 -11.53 -4.45
N ARG A 255 -19.73 -11.77 -4.10
CA ARG A 255 -19.39 -12.85 -3.16
C ARG A 255 -20.04 -12.63 -1.80
N ALA A 256 -19.95 -11.44 -1.23
CA ALA A 256 -20.55 -11.14 0.05
C ALA A 256 -22.06 -11.35 0.05
N LYS A 257 -22.74 -10.95 -1.04
CA LYS A 257 -24.18 -11.19 -1.23
C LYS A 257 -24.49 -12.67 -1.31
N THR A 258 -23.74 -13.41 -2.14
CA THR A 258 -23.95 -14.85 -2.36
C THR A 258 -23.79 -15.66 -1.08
N GLU A 259 -22.80 -15.32 -0.26
CA GLU A 259 -22.52 -15.98 1.02
C GLU A 259 -23.37 -15.41 2.18
N ASN A 260 -24.22 -14.42 1.94
CA ASN A 260 -24.92 -13.63 2.94
C ASN A 260 -23.96 -13.14 4.03
N HIS A 261 -22.74 -12.76 3.63
CA HIS A 261 -21.67 -12.35 4.54
C HIS A 261 -21.74 -10.86 4.79
N LYS A 262 -21.65 -10.44 6.06
CA LYS A 262 -21.66 -9.03 6.44
C LYS A 262 -20.30 -8.41 6.23
N VAL A 263 -20.18 -7.46 5.29
CA VAL A 263 -18.93 -6.80 4.94
C VAL A 263 -19.08 -5.29 4.77
N ALA A 264 -18.11 -4.55 5.25
CA ALA A 264 -17.90 -3.15 4.90
C ALA A 264 -16.66 -3.02 4.01
N ILE A 265 -16.79 -2.30 2.89
CA ILE A 265 -15.70 -2.00 1.95
C ILE A 265 -15.46 -0.49 1.97
N VAL A 266 -14.25 -0.07 2.32
CA VAL A 266 -13.86 1.35 2.39
C VAL A 266 -12.83 1.64 1.32
N VAL A 267 -13.19 2.46 0.35
CA VAL A 267 -12.32 2.94 -0.73
C VAL A 267 -11.78 4.31 -0.35
N PHE A 268 -10.45 4.42 -0.22
CA PHE A 268 -9.80 5.68 0.10
C PHE A 268 -9.36 6.41 -1.17
N GLY A 269 -9.56 7.73 -1.19
CA GLY A 269 -9.03 8.62 -2.22
C GLY A 269 -7.50 8.67 -2.20
N LEU A 270 -6.89 8.88 -3.38
CA LEU A 270 -5.45 9.03 -3.56
C LEU A 270 -4.91 10.23 -2.78
N ALA A 271 -3.66 10.16 -2.38
CA ALA A 271 -2.97 11.21 -1.64
C ALA A 271 -3.05 12.58 -2.36
N ASN A 272 -3.07 13.66 -1.57
CA ASN A 272 -3.03 15.02 -2.10
C ASN A 272 -1.64 15.35 -2.66
N LEU A 273 -1.48 15.17 -3.97
CA LEU A 273 -0.20 15.38 -4.64
C LEU A 273 0.27 16.84 -4.63
N ASP A 274 -0.61 17.83 -4.49
CA ASP A 274 -0.16 19.24 -4.39
C ASP A 274 0.66 19.46 -3.11
N THR A 275 0.18 18.94 -1.97
CA THR A 275 0.94 19.01 -0.71
C THR A 275 2.20 18.16 -0.75
N PHE A 276 2.12 17.00 -1.38
CA PHE A 276 3.23 16.09 -1.57
C PHE A 276 4.35 16.74 -2.42
N PHE A 277 4.03 17.35 -3.57
CA PHE A 277 5.02 18.03 -4.39
C PHE A 277 5.63 19.27 -3.72
N LYS A 278 4.94 19.90 -2.76
CA LYS A 278 5.54 20.96 -1.92
C LYS A 278 6.70 20.42 -1.09
N ALA A 279 6.53 19.27 -0.43
CA ALA A 279 7.63 18.62 0.31
C ALA A 279 8.72 18.10 -0.64
N ARG A 280 8.32 17.50 -1.76
CA ARG A 280 9.27 16.97 -2.75
C ARG A 280 10.20 18.06 -3.30
N ARG A 281 9.70 19.25 -3.65
CA ARG A 281 10.56 20.37 -4.07
C ARG A 281 11.59 20.80 -3.02
N LYS A 282 11.22 20.74 -1.73
CA LYS A 282 12.18 20.97 -0.64
C LYS A 282 13.25 19.86 -0.59
N ALA A 283 12.84 18.60 -0.79
CA ALA A 283 13.75 17.47 -0.85
C ALA A 283 14.72 17.58 -2.06
N GLU A 284 14.21 18.02 -3.22
CA GLU A 284 15.02 18.27 -4.42
C GLU A 284 16.07 19.37 -4.19
N ALA A 285 15.69 20.47 -3.53
CA ALA A 285 16.64 21.54 -3.17
C ALA A 285 17.72 21.05 -2.18
N LEU A 286 17.35 20.23 -1.19
CA LEU A 286 18.30 19.62 -0.26
C LEU A 286 19.23 18.63 -0.95
N HIS A 287 18.71 17.79 -1.85
CA HIS A 287 19.52 16.87 -2.64
C HIS A 287 20.51 17.60 -3.54
N ALA A 288 20.11 18.69 -4.18
CA ALA A 288 20.98 19.51 -5.01
C ALA A 288 22.16 20.12 -4.21
N SER A 289 21.93 20.48 -2.94
CA SER A 289 22.97 20.99 -2.05
C SER A 289 23.81 19.88 -1.39
N ASN A 290 23.23 18.71 -1.17
CA ASN A 290 23.88 17.55 -0.59
C ASN A 290 23.27 16.25 -1.17
N PRO A 291 23.94 15.63 -2.16
CA PRO A 291 23.43 14.41 -2.81
C PRO A 291 23.28 13.18 -1.91
N THR A 292 23.83 13.21 -0.68
CA THR A 292 23.60 12.12 0.29
C THR A 292 22.20 12.14 0.89
N LEU A 293 21.52 13.30 0.83
CA LEU A 293 20.13 13.44 1.21
C LEU A 293 19.25 13.02 0.03
N TYR A 294 18.25 12.22 0.30
CA TYR A 294 17.32 11.68 -0.73
C TYR A 294 18.05 10.97 -1.90
N PRO A 295 18.91 9.98 -1.64
CA PRO A 295 19.83 9.41 -2.63
C PRO A 295 19.14 8.70 -3.82
N TYR A 296 17.83 8.41 -3.73
CA TYR A 296 17.04 7.76 -4.79
C TYR A 296 16.09 8.69 -5.53
N LEU A 297 16.16 9.98 -5.27
CA LEU A 297 15.29 10.97 -5.89
C LEU A 297 15.41 10.94 -7.43
N GLU A 298 16.62 10.89 -7.97
CA GLU A 298 16.85 10.78 -9.40
C GLU A 298 16.40 9.44 -10.01
N SER A 299 16.60 8.35 -9.24
CA SER A 299 16.13 7.03 -9.65
C SER A 299 14.60 6.98 -9.73
N GLY A 300 13.90 7.61 -8.78
CA GLY A 300 12.46 7.80 -8.81
C GLY A 300 12.01 8.57 -10.06
N ASN A 301 12.67 9.68 -10.37
CA ASN A 301 12.37 10.50 -11.56
C ASN A 301 12.58 9.76 -12.88
N ARG A 302 13.50 8.80 -12.94
CA ARG A 302 13.70 7.95 -14.11
C ARG A 302 12.63 6.88 -14.26
N SER A 303 12.17 6.36 -13.14
CA SER A 303 11.17 5.29 -13.11
C SER A 303 9.74 5.80 -13.33
N PHE A 304 9.50 7.08 -13.01
CA PHE A 304 8.18 7.70 -13.01
C PHE A 304 8.30 9.14 -13.53
N GLU A 305 8.20 9.29 -14.85
CA GLU A 305 8.51 10.57 -15.52
C GLU A 305 7.58 11.71 -15.10
N SER A 306 6.33 11.38 -14.75
CA SER A 306 5.35 12.36 -14.23
C SER A 306 5.77 13.06 -12.94
N LEU A 307 6.77 12.54 -12.21
CA LEU A 307 7.35 13.20 -11.03
C LEU A 307 8.22 14.40 -11.39
N LYS A 308 8.68 14.52 -12.63
CA LYS A 308 9.48 15.67 -13.07
C LYS A 308 8.65 16.96 -13.05
N PRO A 309 9.24 18.12 -12.67
CA PRO A 309 8.52 19.39 -12.52
C PRO A 309 7.57 19.76 -13.66
N PRO A 310 7.92 19.63 -14.96
CA PRO A 310 7.01 19.99 -16.05
C PRO A 310 5.69 19.20 -16.06
N TYR A 311 5.68 18.00 -15.49
CA TYR A 311 4.55 17.08 -15.57
C TYR A 311 3.72 17.00 -14.28
N GLN A 312 4.23 17.55 -13.17
CA GLN A 312 3.59 17.47 -11.84
C GLN A 312 2.17 18.05 -11.82
N LYS A 313 1.94 19.18 -12.53
CA LYS A 313 0.61 19.82 -12.59
C LYS A 313 -0.45 18.88 -13.16
N ASN A 314 -0.15 18.17 -14.24
CA ASN A 314 -1.08 17.22 -14.86
C ASN A 314 -1.23 15.94 -14.02
N MET A 315 -0.19 15.53 -13.32
CA MET A 315 -0.27 14.43 -12.35
C MET A 315 -1.23 14.78 -11.18
N VAL A 316 -1.15 16.01 -10.65
CA VAL A 316 -2.11 16.51 -9.65
C VAL A 316 -3.53 16.52 -10.23
N ARG A 317 -3.71 17.06 -11.45
CA ARG A 317 -5.02 17.09 -12.12
C ARG A 317 -5.58 15.67 -12.30
N LEU A 318 -4.77 14.73 -12.77
CA LEU A 318 -5.19 13.34 -12.92
C LEU A 318 -5.61 12.73 -11.58
N SER A 319 -4.84 12.95 -10.50
CA SER A 319 -5.20 12.41 -9.19
C SER A 319 -6.57 12.91 -8.69
N LEU A 320 -6.89 14.17 -8.95
CA LEU A 320 -8.21 14.74 -8.64
C LEU A 320 -9.33 14.11 -9.49
N MET A 321 -9.07 13.89 -10.78
CA MET A 321 -10.00 13.18 -11.67
C MET A 321 -10.26 11.75 -11.19
N LEU A 322 -9.20 10.99 -10.86
CA LEU A 322 -9.34 9.63 -10.34
C LEU A 322 -10.10 9.59 -9.01
N ASN A 323 -9.86 10.54 -8.11
CA ASN A 323 -10.63 10.68 -6.86
C ASN A 323 -12.10 10.97 -7.14
N GLY A 324 -12.41 11.80 -8.13
CA GLY A 324 -13.77 12.06 -8.60
C GLY A 324 -14.47 10.80 -9.12
N GLU A 325 -13.78 10.03 -9.97
CA GLU A 325 -14.30 8.76 -10.50
C GLU A 325 -14.56 7.73 -9.38
N MET A 326 -13.63 7.56 -8.44
CA MET A 326 -13.81 6.65 -7.30
C MET A 326 -15.01 7.06 -6.45
N ARG A 327 -15.13 8.35 -6.12
CA ARG A 327 -16.25 8.87 -5.33
C ARG A 327 -17.59 8.63 -6.03
N SER A 328 -17.68 8.95 -7.31
CA SER A 328 -18.89 8.76 -8.12
C SER A 328 -19.27 7.28 -8.21
N MET A 329 -18.31 6.41 -8.52
CA MET A 329 -18.51 4.97 -8.61
C MET A 329 -19.01 4.38 -7.29
N VAL A 330 -18.33 4.68 -6.17
CA VAL A 330 -18.69 4.17 -4.84
C VAL A 330 -20.06 4.69 -4.42
N SER A 331 -20.38 5.97 -4.68
CA SER A 331 -21.70 6.52 -4.38
C SER A 331 -22.83 5.85 -5.18
N ASN A 332 -22.54 5.45 -6.41
CA ASN A 332 -23.50 4.69 -7.22
C ASN A 332 -23.71 3.28 -6.66
N LEU A 333 -22.64 2.59 -6.28
CA LEU A 333 -22.72 1.26 -5.66
C LEU A 333 -23.44 1.32 -4.31
N ASP A 334 -23.14 2.28 -3.46
CA ASP A 334 -23.79 2.43 -2.15
C ASP A 334 -25.30 2.64 -2.29
N ARG A 335 -25.74 3.45 -3.26
CA ARG A 335 -27.16 3.60 -3.59
C ARG A 335 -27.81 2.29 -4.07
N GLN A 336 -27.13 1.49 -4.90
CA GLN A 336 -27.62 0.19 -5.35
C GLN A 336 -27.69 -0.84 -4.21
N LEU A 337 -26.95 -0.60 -3.14
CA LEU A 337 -26.87 -1.44 -1.95
C LEU A 337 -27.71 -0.92 -0.78
N ALA A 338 -28.51 0.16 -0.97
CA ALA A 338 -29.26 0.79 0.10
C ALA A 338 -30.16 -0.18 0.88
N ASP A 339 -30.75 -1.16 0.18
CA ASP A 339 -31.59 -2.22 0.77
C ASP A 339 -30.80 -3.44 1.25
N SER A 340 -29.48 -3.44 1.09
CA SER A 340 -28.64 -4.56 1.54
C SER A 340 -28.35 -4.47 3.03
N SER A 341 -28.75 -5.48 3.78
CA SER A 341 -28.45 -5.56 5.23
C SER A 341 -27.03 -6.06 5.52
N ASN A 342 -26.35 -6.63 4.53
CA ASN A 342 -25.08 -7.33 4.73
C ASN A 342 -23.89 -6.74 3.97
N VAL A 343 -24.07 -5.78 3.05
CA VAL A 343 -22.98 -5.16 2.30
C VAL A 343 -23.06 -3.64 2.39
N ARG A 344 -21.97 -3.00 2.75
CA ARG A 344 -21.81 -1.53 2.70
C ARG A 344 -20.54 -1.18 1.96
N VAL A 345 -20.63 -0.21 1.05
CA VAL A 345 -19.48 0.36 0.36
C VAL A 345 -19.38 1.84 0.69
N GLN A 346 -18.21 2.33 1.08
CA GLN A 346 -18.00 3.71 1.49
C GLN A 346 -16.77 4.30 0.78
N TYR A 347 -16.91 5.52 0.24
CA TYR A 347 -15.76 6.34 -0.16
C TYR A 347 -15.31 7.21 1.01
N SER A 348 -14.00 7.33 1.21
CA SER A 348 -13.42 8.25 2.18
C SER A 348 -12.27 9.05 1.57
N ASP A 349 -12.29 10.35 1.75
CA ASP A 349 -11.19 11.26 1.40
C ASP A 349 -10.19 11.50 2.55
N ALA A 350 -10.29 10.73 3.63
CA ALA A 350 -9.46 10.92 4.81
C ALA A 350 -7.96 10.85 4.49
N LEU A 351 -7.53 9.87 3.67
CA LEU A 351 -6.13 9.76 3.26
C LEU A 351 -5.73 10.85 2.25
N ALA A 352 -6.67 11.28 1.40
CA ALA A 352 -6.46 12.41 0.50
C ALA A 352 -6.31 13.76 1.24
N LYS A 353 -6.81 13.85 2.46
CA LYS A 353 -6.69 15.05 3.31
C LYS A 353 -5.41 15.12 4.14
N VAL A 354 -4.62 14.06 4.19
CA VAL A 354 -3.31 14.09 4.87
C VAL A 354 -2.41 15.11 4.17
N ASN A 355 -1.93 16.09 4.93
CA ASN A 355 -1.09 17.16 4.41
C ASN A 355 0.39 16.75 4.39
N PHE A 356 0.85 16.29 3.24
CA PHE A 356 2.24 15.86 3.03
C PHE A 356 3.24 17.00 2.77
N SER A 357 2.89 18.29 3.00
CA SER A 357 3.80 19.41 2.73
C SER A 357 5.03 19.51 3.65
N ARG A 358 5.09 18.68 4.69
CA ARG A 358 6.17 18.58 5.66
C ARG A 358 7.14 17.48 5.26
N LEU A 359 8.45 17.76 5.28
CA LEU A 359 9.50 16.82 4.86
C LEU A 359 9.53 15.53 5.68
N GLU A 360 9.25 15.62 6.98
CA GLU A 360 9.24 14.46 7.87
C GLU A 360 8.16 13.42 7.53
N LEU A 361 7.14 13.78 6.76
CA LEU A 361 6.09 12.86 6.33
C LEU A 361 6.44 12.04 5.09
N ILE A 362 7.47 12.45 4.35
CA ILE A 362 7.96 11.75 3.17
C ILE A 362 9.27 11.02 3.46
N ASN A 363 9.49 9.92 2.76
CA ASN A 363 10.66 9.08 2.98
C ASN A 363 11.95 9.81 2.57
N PRO A 364 12.97 9.86 3.45
CA PRO A 364 14.23 10.54 3.16
C PRO A 364 15.07 9.84 2.08
N ALA A 365 14.69 8.64 1.63
CA ALA A 365 15.42 7.98 0.56
C ALA A 365 14.99 8.44 -0.83
N ASP A 366 13.68 8.59 -1.09
CA ASP A 366 13.16 8.79 -2.46
C ASP A 366 12.20 9.97 -2.62
N ALA A 367 11.79 10.59 -1.53
CA ALA A 367 10.83 11.70 -1.52
C ALA A 367 9.53 11.36 -2.29
N TRP A 368 9.12 10.09 -2.26
CA TRP A 368 7.88 9.60 -2.87
C TRP A 368 7.02 8.78 -1.92
N HIS A 369 7.61 7.87 -1.17
CA HIS A 369 6.88 7.04 -0.22
C HIS A 369 6.69 7.77 1.12
N PRO A 370 5.67 7.42 1.92
CA PRO A 370 5.55 7.94 3.27
C PRO A 370 6.72 7.50 4.17
N SER A 371 7.16 8.37 5.07
CA SER A 371 8.04 8.03 6.18
C SER A 371 7.29 7.32 7.31
N ILE A 372 7.95 6.98 8.41
CA ILE A 372 7.29 6.52 9.64
C ILE A 372 6.24 7.54 10.10
N GLU A 373 6.58 8.82 10.14
CA GLU A 373 5.65 9.88 10.53
C GLU A 373 4.50 10.04 9.52
N GLY A 374 4.77 9.83 8.24
CA GLY A 374 3.75 9.76 7.20
C GLY A 374 2.78 8.59 7.43
N HIS A 375 3.31 7.41 7.76
CA HIS A 375 2.48 6.25 8.10
C HIS A 375 1.66 6.46 9.39
N LYS A 376 2.20 7.13 10.41
CA LYS A 376 1.42 7.52 11.61
C LYS A 376 0.24 8.42 11.27
N ALA A 377 0.47 9.43 10.43
CA ALA A 377 -0.57 10.33 9.96
C ALA A 377 -1.65 9.60 9.15
N LEU A 378 -1.25 8.71 8.25
CA LEU A 378 -2.16 7.87 7.47
C LEU A 378 -2.98 6.94 8.36
N ALA A 379 -2.35 6.28 9.35
CA ALA A 379 -3.04 5.39 10.29
C ALA A 379 -4.14 6.13 11.08
N ALA A 380 -3.83 7.32 11.60
CA ALA A 380 -4.79 8.12 12.33
C ALA A 380 -5.96 8.57 11.44
N ALA A 381 -5.67 9.06 10.23
CA ALA A 381 -6.68 9.50 9.28
C ALA A 381 -7.58 8.35 8.81
N ALA A 382 -6.99 7.20 8.46
CA ALA A 382 -7.74 6.02 8.05
C ALA A 382 -8.67 5.54 9.16
N PHE A 383 -8.15 5.36 10.37
CA PHE A 383 -8.93 4.87 11.49
C PHE A 383 -10.12 5.79 11.82
N SER A 384 -9.91 7.11 11.81
CA SER A 384 -10.99 8.09 12.06
C SER A 384 -12.15 7.97 11.06
N ALA A 385 -11.86 7.52 9.83
CA ALA A 385 -12.86 7.36 8.78
C ALA A 385 -13.65 6.04 8.87
N LEU A 386 -13.22 5.09 9.68
CA LEU A 386 -13.86 3.77 9.77
C LEU A 386 -15.13 3.76 10.62
N GLY A 387 -15.42 4.80 11.39
CA GLY A 387 -16.55 4.84 12.33
C GLY A 387 -17.87 4.29 11.78
N PRO A 388 -18.39 4.78 10.64
CA PRO A 388 -19.62 4.26 10.04
C PRO A 388 -19.56 2.79 9.64
N SER A 389 -18.40 2.32 9.15
CA SER A 389 -18.18 0.92 8.77
C SER A 389 -18.11 0.00 9.99
N LEU A 390 -17.42 0.43 11.05
CA LEU A 390 -17.34 -0.31 12.31
C LEU A 390 -18.71 -0.40 12.99
N GLN A 391 -19.48 0.69 12.96
CA GLN A 391 -20.85 0.69 13.45
C GLN A 391 -21.73 -0.28 12.68
N PHE A 392 -21.63 -0.30 11.35
CA PHE A 392 -22.35 -1.25 10.50
C PHE A 392 -21.99 -2.68 10.86
N LEU A 393 -20.73 -2.99 11.07
CA LEU A 393 -20.23 -4.33 11.44
C LEU A 393 -20.57 -4.72 12.89
N GLY A 394 -20.93 -3.76 13.74
CA GLY A 394 -21.14 -3.98 15.18
C GLY A 394 -19.86 -4.06 15.99
N ILE A 395 -18.73 -3.65 15.41
CA ILE A 395 -17.45 -3.59 16.09
C ILE A 395 -17.41 -2.34 16.96
N GLY A 396 -17.07 -2.46 18.24
CA GLY A 396 -16.92 -1.33 19.17
C GLY A 396 -18.21 -0.89 19.89
N ARG A 397 -19.37 -1.50 19.64
CA ARG A 397 -20.64 -1.08 20.27
C ARG A 397 -20.72 -1.28 21.79
N ASN A 398 -19.89 -2.12 22.38
CA ASN A 398 -19.97 -2.47 23.80
C ASN A 398 -18.93 -1.80 24.69
N GLN A 399 -18.17 -0.84 24.17
CA GLN A 399 -17.23 -0.07 24.99
C GLN A 399 -17.64 1.39 25.05
N THR A 400 -18.41 1.76 26.06
CA THR A 400 -18.38 3.11 26.68
C THR A 400 -17.04 3.24 27.43
N ALA A 401 -15.93 3.02 26.76
CA ALA A 401 -14.64 3.38 27.29
C ALA A 401 -14.49 4.88 27.07
N SER A 402 -14.38 5.62 28.17
CA SER A 402 -13.96 7.01 28.18
C SER A 402 -12.76 7.17 27.25
N PRO A 403 -12.72 8.21 26.40
CA PRO A 403 -11.57 8.48 25.57
C PRO A 403 -10.34 8.56 26.49
N GLN A 404 -9.38 7.65 26.30
CA GLN A 404 -8.10 7.85 26.96
C GLN A 404 -7.56 9.21 26.50
N PRO A 405 -7.12 10.07 27.42
CA PRO A 405 -6.63 11.38 27.06
C PRO A 405 -5.47 11.20 26.07
N GLU A 406 -5.58 11.84 24.91
CA GLU A 406 -4.47 12.03 24.02
C GLU A 406 -3.32 12.59 24.85
N LEU A 407 -2.23 11.84 24.97
CA LEU A 407 -0.99 12.36 25.51
C LEU A 407 -0.60 13.54 24.62
N SER A 408 -0.95 14.74 25.09
CA SER A 408 -0.50 15.98 24.47
C SER A 408 1.02 16.01 24.56
N TYR A 409 1.69 15.73 23.45
CA TYR A 409 3.10 16.01 23.29
C TYR A 409 3.27 17.54 23.36
N ARG A 410 3.42 18.05 24.57
CA ARG A 410 3.99 19.39 24.77
C ARG A 410 5.45 19.31 24.36
N GLY A 411 5.78 20.02 23.27
CA GLY A 411 7.13 20.18 22.81
C GLY A 411 8.03 20.68 23.96
N ALA A 412 9.13 20.00 24.15
CA ALA A 412 10.29 20.56 24.79
C ALA A 412 11.12 21.27 23.70
N HIS A 413 11.45 22.49 23.98
CA HIS A 413 12.23 23.46 23.17
C HIS A 413 13.60 22.96 22.74
#